data_de625ed9476bdc344a90685945f94e76
#
_entry.id   de625ed9476bdc344a90685945f94e76
#
_cell.length_a   1.000
_cell.length_b   1.000
_cell.length_c   1.000
_cell.angle_alpha   90.00
_cell.angle_beta   90.00
_cell.angle_gamma   90.00
#
_symmetry.space_group_name_H-M   'P 1'
#
loop_
_entity.id
_entity.type
_entity.pdbx_description
1 polymer ?
#
loop_
_entity_poly.entity_id
_entity_poly.type
_entity_poly.pdbx_seq_one_letter_code
_entity_poly.pdbx_strand_id
1 'polypeptide(L)'
;AIKDILDKNKDWKAIVIGDEPREKLEFNHERLILLGFKDNRFILNILKKISISVICSRWEEPFGRTSLEAASRGCATIINDTGGLSETSKYSIKLKHLSVTNLKNTLNKLIRNKSYLLKKQKENYKGFFLTHKYVASLIDNVRNSTPNNFYFHKNNQSLKILHITNFNNRFEGRLHYNTSKRLNNGFIRNGHNVLTISDRDIINNYKSLKDINGTKFLQETTINSIKNFKPHLVILGHADAINIET
;
A
#
# COMPACT_ATOMS: atom_id res chain seq x y z
N ALA A 1 -12.49 22.55 -5.26
CA ALA A 1 -11.81 22.99 -4.01
C ALA A 1 -10.52 23.72 -4.33
N ILE A 2 -9.52 23.08 -4.96
CA ILE A 2 -8.18 23.68 -5.17
C ILE A 2 -8.27 24.95 -6.01
N LYS A 3 -9.00 24.95 -7.13
CA LYS A 3 -9.21 26.15 -7.96
C LYS A 3 -9.72 27.32 -7.12
N ASP A 4 -10.81 27.14 -6.38
CA ASP A 4 -11.41 28.20 -5.56
C ASP A 4 -10.46 28.71 -4.46
N ILE A 5 -9.59 27.83 -3.94
CA ILE A 5 -8.57 28.22 -2.95
C ILE A 5 -7.52 29.11 -3.62
N LEU A 6 -7.06 28.73 -4.79
CA LEU A 6 -6.08 29.53 -5.54
C LEU A 6 -6.66 30.87 -5.96
N ASP A 7 -7.90 30.93 -6.46
CA ASP A 7 -8.56 32.17 -6.84
C ASP A 7 -8.62 33.18 -5.68
N LYS A 8 -8.86 32.69 -4.45
CA LYS A 8 -9.03 33.52 -3.26
C LYS A 8 -7.72 33.86 -2.52
N ASN A 9 -6.66 33.08 -2.74
CA ASN A 9 -5.38 33.22 -2.01
C ASN A 9 -4.22 33.37 -3.00
N LYS A 10 -3.98 34.60 -3.44
CA LYS A 10 -3.04 34.93 -4.52
C LYS A 10 -1.57 34.53 -4.24
N ASP A 11 -1.17 34.48 -2.97
CA ASP A 11 0.19 34.14 -2.55
C ASP A 11 0.46 32.63 -2.51
N TRP A 12 -0.57 31.82 -2.77
CA TRP A 12 -0.47 30.36 -2.72
C TRP A 12 -0.37 29.75 -4.12
N LYS A 13 0.45 28.70 -4.20
CA LYS A 13 0.58 27.83 -5.39
C LYS A 13 0.20 26.43 -5.02
N ALA A 14 -0.31 25.67 -5.96
CA ALA A 14 -0.56 24.24 -5.80
C ALA A 14 0.35 23.44 -6.73
N ILE A 15 0.82 22.30 -6.23
CA ILE A 15 1.64 21.36 -7.00
C ILE A 15 0.92 20.01 -6.95
N VAL A 16 0.69 19.41 -8.11
CA VAL A 16 0.20 18.03 -8.24
C VAL A 16 1.35 17.16 -8.72
N ILE A 17 1.62 16.09 -7.98
CA ILE A 17 2.66 15.12 -8.29
C ILE A 17 2.01 13.75 -8.40
N GLY A 18 2.34 13.04 -9.43
CA GLY A 18 1.78 11.75 -9.79
C GLY A 18 1.21 11.80 -11.19
N ASP A 19 0.99 10.63 -11.72
CA ASP A 19 0.36 10.44 -13.02
C ASP A 19 -0.73 9.38 -12.87
N GLU A 20 -1.95 9.75 -13.23
CA GLU A 20 -3.07 8.82 -13.29
C GLU A 20 -3.60 8.81 -14.73
N PRO A 21 -3.13 7.85 -15.53
CA PRO A 21 -3.48 7.81 -16.96
C PRO A 21 -4.99 7.69 -17.23
N ARG A 22 -5.76 7.22 -16.24
CA ARG A 22 -7.21 7.01 -16.34
C ARG A 22 -8.04 8.27 -16.07
N GLU A 23 -7.48 9.23 -15.34
CA GLU A 23 -8.17 10.49 -15.00
C GLU A 23 -7.29 11.69 -15.34
N LYS A 24 -7.74 12.55 -16.26
CA LYS A 24 -7.09 13.84 -16.54
C LYS A 24 -7.64 14.90 -15.60
N LEU A 25 -6.77 15.78 -15.12
CA LEU A 25 -7.20 16.97 -14.39
C LEU A 25 -7.89 17.96 -15.37
N GLU A 26 -9.18 18.17 -15.17
CA GLU A 26 -10.03 18.96 -16.08
C GLU A 26 -9.94 20.47 -15.85
N PHE A 27 -9.07 20.94 -14.96
CA PHE A 27 -8.94 22.38 -14.74
C PHE A 27 -7.51 22.86 -14.89
N ASN A 28 -7.38 24.08 -15.44
CA ASN A 28 -6.11 24.78 -15.56
C ASN A 28 -6.14 26.05 -14.69
N HIS A 29 -5.00 26.37 -14.10
CA HIS A 29 -4.84 27.59 -13.30
C HIS A 29 -3.38 28.04 -13.35
N GLU A 30 -3.12 29.35 -13.48
CA GLU A 30 -1.76 29.93 -13.60
C GLU A 30 -0.81 29.52 -12.44
N ARG A 31 -1.37 29.29 -11.26
CA ARG A 31 -0.63 28.90 -10.04
C ARG A 31 -0.78 27.43 -9.67
N LEU A 32 -1.25 26.59 -10.60
CA LEU A 32 -1.26 25.13 -10.50
C LEU A 32 -0.14 24.56 -11.34
N ILE A 33 0.74 23.82 -10.71
CA ILE A 33 1.90 23.17 -11.35
C ILE A 33 1.66 21.68 -11.38
N LEU A 34 1.60 21.08 -12.57
CA LEU A 34 1.48 19.65 -12.77
C LEU A 34 2.86 19.10 -13.08
N LEU A 35 3.40 18.24 -12.21
CA LEU A 35 4.75 17.69 -12.36
C LEU A 35 4.77 16.28 -12.96
N GLY A 36 3.61 15.61 -13.08
CA GLY A 36 3.55 14.23 -13.52
C GLY A 36 4.29 13.27 -12.57
N PHE A 37 4.71 12.12 -13.08
CA PHE A 37 5.46 11.15 -12.30
C PHE A 37 6.85 11.69 -11.91
N LYS A 38 7.22 11.49 -10.65
CA LYS A 38 8.54 11.81 -10.10
C LYS A 38 9.04 10.68 -9.22
N ASP A 39 10.35 10.51 -9.17
CA ASP A 39 10.98 9.55 -8.26
C ASP A 39 10.82 9.97 -6.79
N ASN A 40 10.93 9.00 -5.89
CA ASN A 40 10.73 9.23 -4.45
C ASN A 40 11.71 10.26 -3.87
N ARG A 41 12.96 10.29 -4.33
CA ARG A 41 13.98 11.24 -3.85
C ARG A 41 13.59 12.68 -4.18
N PHE A 42 13.08 12.92 -5.38
CA PHE A 42 12.55 14.21 -5.79
C PHE A 42 11.35 14.61 -4.92
N ILE A 43 10.39 13.69 -4.72
CA ILE A 43 9.20 13.93 -3.90
C ILE A 43 9.59 14.31 -2.47
N LEU A 44 10.47 13.56 -1.83
CA LEU A 44 10.93 13.85 -0.47
C LEU A 44 11.63 15.21 -0.36
N ASN A 45 12.32 15.66 -1.39
CA ASN A 45 12.99 16.95 -1.40
C ASN A 45 12.00 18.11 -1.60
N ILE A 46 11.01 17.96 -2.46
CA ILE A 46 10.00 19.00 -2.66
C ILE A 46 9.10 19.14 -1.43
N LEU A 47 8.74 18.05 -0.77
CA LEU A 47 7.92 18.04 0.44
C LEU A 47 8.53 18.88 1.58
N LYS A 48 9.85 19.03 1.65
CA LYS A 48 10.51 19.94 2.60
C LYS A 48 10.14 21.41 2.41
N LYS A 49 9.65 21.78 1.23
CA LYS A 49 9.27 23.15 0.85
C LYS A 49 7.75 23.35 0.82
N ILE A 50 6.98 22.30 1.09
CA ILE A 50 5.51 22.31 1.03
C ILE A 50 4.94 22.56 2.42
N SER A 51 4.06 23.54 2.53
CA SER A 51 3.40 23.89 3.79
C SER A 51 2.24 22.96 4.12
N ILE A 52 1.41 22.63 3.12
CA ILE A 52 0.20 21.80 3.27
C ILE A 52 0.24 20.69 2.24
N SER A 53 0.02 19.47 2.67
CA SER A 53 -0.12 18.31 1.79
C SER A 53 -1.54 17.75 1.88
N VAL A 54 -2.17 17.49 0.74
CA VAL A 54 -3.53 16.94 0.63
C VAL A 54 -3.42 15.55 0.02
N ILE A 55 -3.75 14.55 0.81
CA ILE A 55 -3.74 13.14 0.40
C ILE A 55 -5.11 12.55 0.73
N CYS A 56 -6.02 12.69 -0.24
CA CYS A 56 -7.41 12.23 -0.11
C CYS A 56 -7.68 11.16 -1.16
N SER A 57 -7.82 9.92 -0.72
CA SER A 57 -8.18 8.80 -1.58
C SER A 57 -9.69 8.57 -1.58
N ARG A 58 -10.26 8.18 -2.73
CA ARG A 58 -11.66 7.77 -2.84
C ARG A 58 -11.87 6.30 -2.47
N TRP A 59 -10.81 5.56 -2.30
CA TRP A 59 -10.81 4.15 -1.92
C TRP A 59 -10.06 3.94 -0.61
N GLU A 60 -10.22 2.80 0.00
CA GLU A 60 -9.54 2.46 1.25
C GLU A 60 -8.08 2.09 0.97
N GLU A 61 -7.21 3.06 1.19
CA GLU A 61 -5.77 2.84 1.07
C GLU A 61 -5.28 1.81 2.08
N PRO A 62 -4.52 0.79 1.66
CA PRO A 62 -3.98 -0.19 2.62
C PRO A 62 -3.07 0.42 3.67
N PHE A 63 -2.30 1.47 3.33
CA PHE A 63 -1.38 2.13 4.26
C PHE A 63 -1.21 3.64 4.04
N GLY A 64 -1.15 4.12 2.78
CA GLY A 64 -1.02 5.54 2.47
C GLY A 64 0.38 6.12 2.71
N ARG A 65 1.41 5.55 2.10
CA ARG A 65 2.82 6.00 2.22
C ARG A 65 3.03 7.49 1.98
N THR A 66 2.28 8.08 1.07
CA THR A 66 2.43 9.51 0.70
C THR A 66 2.13 10.44 1.87
N SER A 67 1.13 10.11 2.72
CA SER A 67 0.83 10.89 3.91
C SER A 67 1.94 10.80 4.96
N LEU A 68 2.53 9.62 5.10
CA LEU A 68 3.67 9.37 5.98
C LEU A 68 4.90 10.18 5.54
N GLU A 69 5.19 10.17 4.24
CA GLU A 69 6.29 10.93 3.65
C GLU A 69 6.11 12.44 3.87
N ALA A 70 4.90 12.96 3.65
CA ALA A 70 4.58 14.36 3.87
C ALA A 70 4.71 14.76 5.35
N ALA A 71 4.17 13.96 6.27
CA ALA A 71 4.29 14.17 7.71
C ALA A 71 5.76 14.18 8.17
N SER A 72 6.58 13.25 7.67
CA SER A 72 8.01 13.16 7.99
C SER A 72 8.82 14.38 7.53
N ARG A 73 8.30 15.16 6.60
CA ARG A 73 8.92 16.39 6.09
C ARG A 73 8.33 17.67 6.70
N GLY A 74 7.38 17.52 7.63
CA GLY A 74 6.79 18.64 8.35
C GLY A 74 5.66 19.34 7.59
N CYS A 75 5.04 18.71 6.62
CA CYS A 75 3.83 19.25 6.00
C CYS A 75 2.66 19.20 6.99
N ALA A 76 1.79 20.22 6.99
CA ALA A 76 0.46 20.08 7.58
C ALA A 76 -0.37 19.18 6.65
N THR A 77 -0.60 17.93 7.06
CA THR A 77 -1.19 16.90 6.21
C THR A 77 -2.69 16.83 6.40
N ILE A 78 -3.44 16.87 5.31
CA ILE A 78 -4.89 16.63 5.26
C ILE A 78 -5.10 15.26 4.62
N ILE A 79 -5.85 14.40 5.29
CA ILE A 79 -6.19 13.05 4.82
C ILE A 79 -7.70 12.81 4.99
N ASN A 80 -8.27 11.89 4.25
CA ASN A 80 -9.59 11.37 4.62
C ASN A 80 -9.44 10.22 5.64
N ASP A 81 -10.45 10.07 6.49
CA ASP A 81 -10.44 9.11 7.59
C ASP A 81 -10.96 7.74 7.10
N THR A 82 -10.19 7.11 6.19
CA THR A 82 -10.55 5.81 5.59
C THR A 82 -9.31 4.93 5.46
N GLY A 83 -9.50 3.62 5.60
CA GLY A 83 -8.45 2.63 5.45
C GLY A 83 -7.21 2.92 6.28
N GLY A 84 -6.06 2.49 5.82
CA GLY A 84 -4.76 2.70 6.49
C GLY A 84 -4.26 4.14 6.52
N LEU A 85 -4.88 5.09 5.78
CA LEU A 85 -4.51 6.50 5.84
C LEU A 85 -4.62 7.06 7.26
N SER A 86 -5.65 6.66 7.99
CA SER A 86 -5.91 7.12 9.36
C SER A 86 -4.82 6.74 10.37
N GLU A 87 -4.03 5.71 10.06
CA GLU A 87 -2.97 5.17 10.92
C GLU A 87 -1.59 5.81 10.66
N THR A 88 -1.40 6.44 9.48
CA THR A 88 -0.09 6.92 9.03
C THR A 88 0.43 8.12 9.80
N SER A 89 -0.45 8.99 10.29
CA SER A 89 -0.05 10.14 11.08
C SER A 89 -1.13 10.55 12.09
N LYS A 90 -0.80 10.45 13.36
CA LYS A 90 -1.67 10.85 14.47
C LYS A 90 -2.10 12.32 14.39
N TYR A 91 -1.26 13.18 13.85
CA TYR A 91 -1.46 14.64 13.86
C TYR A 91 -1.98 15.19 12.54
N SER A 92 -2.19 14.35 11.54
CA SER A 92 -2.86 14.73 10.29
C SER A 92 -4.28 15.19 10.56
N ILE A 93 -4.74 16.15 9.76
CA ILE A 93 -6.11 16.64 9.81
C ILE A 93 -6.98 15.64 9.03
N LYS A 94 -7.84 14.94 9.74
CA LYS A 94 -8.71 13.91 9.20
C LYS A 94 -10.05 14.50 8.75
N LEU A 95 -10.40 14.30 7.50
CA LEU A 95 -11.73 14.62 6.96
C LEU A 95 -12.64 13.42 7.16
N LYS A 96 -13.62 13.51 8.07
CA LYS A 96 -14.63 12.45 8.29
C LYS A 96 -15.43 12.12 7.03
N HIS A 97 -15.72 13.15 6.23
CA HIS A 97 -16.39 13.01 4.94
C HIS A 97 -15.59 13.75 3.89
N LEU A 98 -15.17 13.03 2.85
CA LEU A 98 -14.47 13.61 1.72
C LEU A 98 -15.48 14.37 0.84
N SER A 99 -15.51 15.68 0.98
CA SER A 99 -16.31 16.57 0.16
C SER A 99 -15.52 17.83 -0.22
N VAL A 100 -15.90 18.43 -1.34
CA VAL A 100 -15.29 19.69 -1.80
C VAL A 100 -15.39 20.78 -0.72
N THR A 101 -16.52 20.88 -0.04
CA THR A 101 -16.77 21.86 1.01
C THR A 101 -15.87 21.63 2.22
N ASN A 102 -15.77 20.40 2.72
CA ASN A 102 -14.94 20.09 3.89
C ASN A 102 -13.45 20.32 3.60
N LEU A 103 -12.97 19.89 2.44
CA LEU A 103 -11.59 20.15 2.03
C LEU A 103 -11.31 21.65 1.91
N LYS A 104 -12.21 22.41 1.29
CA LYS A 104 -12.10 23.85 1.13
C LYS A 104 -12.07 24.59 2.46
N ASN A 105 -12.95 24.23 3.40
CA ASN A 105 -12.99 24.81 4.74
C ASN A 105 -11.70 24.52 5.52
N THR A 106 -11.20 23.29 5.43
CA THR A 106 -9.95 22.87 6.09
C THR A 106 -8.74 23.61 5.53
N LEU A 107 -8.63 23.74 4.20
CA LEU A 107 -7.58 24.50 3.55
C LEU A 107 -7.65 25.99 3.94
N ASN A 108 -8.83 26.62 3.90
CA ASN A 108 -9.00 28.01 4.32
C ASN A 108 -8.59 28.25 5.78
N LYS A 109 -8.93 27.31 6.67
CA LYS A 109 -8.52 27.39 8.09
C LYS A 109 -7.00 27.40 8.23
N LEU A 110 -6.30 26.52 7.50
CA LEU A 110 -4.84 26.46 7.54
C LEU A 110 -4.20 27.71 6.93
N ILE A 111 -4.70 28.16 5.79
CA ILE A 111 -4.15 29.32 5.05
C ILE A 111 -4.31 30.60 5.85
N ARG A 112 -5.50 30.83 6.41
CA ARG A 112 -5.81 32.08 7.15
C ARG A 112 -5.23 32.12 8.55
N ASN A 113 -4.93 30.97 9.16
CA ASN A 113 -4.39 30.89 10.52
C ASN A 113 -2.97 30.32 10.52
N LYS A 114 -1.99 31.22 10.37
CA LYS A 114 -0.57 30.87 10.31
C LYS A 114 -0.10 30.13 11.57
N SER A 115 -0.58 30.53 12.74
CA SER A 115 -0.23 29.85 14.01
C SER A 115 -0.73 28.41 14.03
N TYR A 116 -1.95 28.18 13.57
CA TYR A 116 -2.52 26.84 13.46
C TYR A 116 -1.78 25.98 12.42
N LEU A 117 -1.42 26.56 11.27
CA LEU A 117 -0.62 25.89 10.25
C LEU A 117 0.73 25.45 10.82
N LEU A 118 1.48 26.37 11.46
CA LEU A 118 2.77 26.07 12.07
C LEU A 118 2.67 25.03 13.20
N LYS A 119 1.59 25.10 13.99
CA LYS A 119 1.31 24.07 15.00
C LYS A 119 1.18 22.70 14.36
N LYS A 120 0.38 22.55 13.30
CA LYS A 120 0.16 21.28 12.60
C LYS A 120 1.43 20.75 11.93
N GLN A 121 2.23 21.63 11.35
CA GLN A 121 3.54 21.28 10.79
C GLN A 121 4.48 20.72 11.86
N LYS A 122 4.59 21.41 13.00
CA LYS A 122 5.44 20.97 14.13
C LYS A 122 4.95 19.66 14.75
N GLU A 123 3.64 19.50 14.92
CA GLU A 123 3.03 18.26 15.43
C GLU A 123 3.35 17.06 14.52
N ASN A 124 3.18 17.19 13.20
CA ASN A 124 3.50 16.14 12.25
C ASN A 124 4.99 15.79 12.25
N TYR A 125 5.88 16.79 12.21
CA TYR A 125 7.31 16.55 12.17
C TYR A 125 7.83 15.91 13.46
N LYS A 126 7.45 16.44 14.62
CA LYS A 126 7.90 15.93 15.93
C LYS A 126 7.23 14.59 16.28
N GLY A 127 6.01 14.39 15.85
CA GLY A 127 5.23 13.19 16.13
C GLY A 127 5.48 12.05 15.12
N PHE A 128 6.36 12.26 14.15
CA PHE A 128 6.72 11.20 13.21
C PHE A 128 7.58 10.14 13.87
N PHE A 129 7.09 8.90 13.91
CA PHE A 129 7.78 7.78 14.57
C PHE A 129 7.92 6.53 13.68
N LEU A 130 7.14 6.42 12.60
CA LEU A 130 7.12 5.26 11.71
C LEU A 130 8.38 5.21 10.82
N THR A 131 9.54 5.14 11.46
CA THR A 131 10.82 4.94 10.79
C THR A 131 11.07 3.45 10.51
N HIS A 132 11.92 3.12 9.54
CA HIS A 132 12.35 1.73 9.32
C HIS A 132 12.91 1.08 10.59
N LYS A 133 13.68 1.84 11.39
CA LYS A 133 14.23 1.35 12.65
C LYS A 133 13.12 0.98 13.65
N TYR A 134 12.10 1.82 13.77
CA TYR A 134 10.96 1.55 14.65
C TYR A 134 10.19 0.31 14.21
N VAL A 135 9.88 0.20 12.91
CA VAL A 135 9.16 -0.96 12.37
C VAL A 135 9.98 -2.24 12.55
N ALA A 136 11.30 -2.19 12.30
CA ALA A 136 12.19 -3.32 12.57
C ALA A 136 12.16 -3.75 14.05
N SER A 137 12.17 -2.78 14.98
CA SER A 137 12.07 -3.11 16.41
C SER A 137 10.74 -3.74 16.81
N LEU A 138 9.64 -3.35 16.17
CA LEU A 138 8.34 -4.01 16.39
C LEU A 138 8.36 -5.47 15.90
N ILE A 139 8.93 -5.72 14.72
CA ILE A 139 9.08 -7.07 14.18
C ILE A 139 9.95 -7.92 15.12
N ASP A 140 11.06 -7.37 15.60
CA ASP A 140 11.94 -8.07 16.55
C ASP A 140 11.22 -8.37 17.87
N ASN A 141 10.42 -7.45 18.38
CA ASN A 141 9.62 -7.68 19.58
C ASN A 141 8.61 -8.81 19.40
N VAL A 142 7.87 -8.83 18.27
CA VAL A 142 6.95 -9.92 17.95
C VAL A 142 7.71 -11.23 17.84
N ARG A 143 8.85 -11.25 17.14
CA ARG A 143 9.69 -12.42 16.97
C ARG A 143 10.20 -12.98 18.31
N ASN A 144 10.62 -12.11 19.22
CA ASN A 144 11.12 -12.49 20.52
C ASN A 144 10.02 -12.93 21.51
N SER A 145 8.79 -12.43 21.34
CA SER A 145 7.63 -12.81 22.13
C SER A 145 6.92 -14.07 21.62
N THR A 146 7.25 -14.52 20.40
CA THR A 146 6.64 -15.72 19.83
C THR A 146 7.21 -16.97 20.52
N PRO A 147 6.36 -17.86 21.06
CA PRO A 147 6.81 -19.07 21.76
C PRO A 147 7.72 -19.92 20.87
N ASN A 148 8.75 -20.51 21.50
CA ASN A 148 9.75 -21.35 20.84
C ASN A 148 9.19 -22.56 20.06
N ASN A 149 7.91 -22.88 20.21
CA ASN A 149 7.25 -24.00 19.53
C ASN A 149 7.11 -23.81 18.00
N PHE A 150 7.38 -22.62 17.48
CA PHE A 150 7.45 -22.33 16.03
C PHE A 150 8.85 -22.46 15.44
N TYR A 151 9.83 -23.00 16.18
CA TYR A 151 11.17 -23.26 15.64
C TYR A 151 11.20 -24.44 14.66
N PHE A 152 10.63 -24.27 13.49
CA PHE A 152 10.93 -25.14 12.34
C PHE A 152 12.42 -25.06 11.90
N HIS A 153 13.17 -24.09 12.43
CA HIS A 153 14.51 -23.75 11.93
C HIS A 153 15.69 -24.31 12.76
N LYS A 154 15.44 -24.90 13.93
CA LYS A 154 16.58 -25.38 14.74
C LYS A 154 17.33 -26.58 14.16
N ASN A 155 16.79 -27.24 13.14
CA ASN A 155 17.34 -28.52 12.67
C ASN A 155 17.74 -28.58 11.20
N ASN A 156 17.89 -27.47 10.46
CA ASN A 156 18.17 -27.51 9.01
C ASN A 156 17.25 -28.45 8.20
N GLN A 157 16.06 -28.74 8.69
CA GLN A 157 15.13 -29.63 8.00
C GLN A 157 14.48 -28.93 6.84
N SER A 158 14.53 -29.58 5.69
CA SER A 158 13.79 -29.16 4.50
C SER A 158 12.28 -29.24 4.77
N LEU A 159 11.57 -28.15 4.56
CA LEU A 159 10.12 -28.10 4.65
C LEU A 159 9.49 -28.40 3.29
N LYS A 160 8.32 -29.06 3.31
CA LYS A 160 7.38 -29.09 2.19
C LYS A 160 6.50 -27.86 2.27
N ILE A 161 6.62 -26.94 1.33
CA ILE A 161 5.89 -25.66 1.30
C ILE A 161 4.95 -25.66 0.10
N LEU A 162 3.66 -25.48 0.34
CA LEU A 162 2.69 -25.17 -0.71
C LEU A 162 2.54 -23.65 -0.80
N HIS A 163 3.00 -23.07 -1.89
CA HIS A 163 2.95 -21.62 -2.11
C HIS A 163 1.89 -21.28 -3.16
N ILE A 164 0.78 -20.71 -2.71
CA ILE A 164 -0.36 -20.32 -3.54
C ILE A 164 -0.36 -18.81 -3.69
N THR A 165 -0.21 -18.31 -4.91
CA THR A 165 -0.14 -16.88 -5.21
C THR A 165 -0.23 -16.62 -6.69
N ASN A 166 -0.42 -15.39 -7.08
CA ASN A 166 -0.38 -14.99 -8.49
C ASN A 166 1.06 -14.92 -9.00
N PHE A 167 1.53 -15.97 -9.66
CA PHE A 167 2.87 -16.01 -10.28
C PHE A 167 2.94 -15.26 -11.61
N ASN A 168 1.79 -14.88 -12.19
CA ASN A 168 1.71 -14.15 -13.45
C ASN A 168 2.39 -14.88 -14.63
N ASN A 169 2.25 -16.20 -14.70
CA ASN A 169 2.85 -17.01 -15.78
C ASN A 169 2.26 -16.67 -17.15
N ARG A 170 0.96 -16.25 -17.20
CA ARG A 170 0.29 -15.78 -18.41
C ARG A 170 0.94 -14.58 -19.10
N PHE A 171 1.86 -13.89 -18.43
CA PHE A 171 2.59 -12.75 -19.01
C PHE A 171 3.97 -13.15 -19.55
N GLU A 172 4.21 -14.43 -19.82
CA GLU A 172 5.37 -14.95 -20.58
C GLU A 172 6.72 -14.40 -20.10
N GLY A 173 6.90 -14.32 -18.76
CA GLY A 173 8.13 -13.83 -18.15
C GLY A 173 8.20 -12.32 -17.93
N ARG A 174 7.28 -11.51 -18.49
CA ARG A 174 7.27 -10.06 -18.31
C ARG A 174 7.32 -9.63 -16.83
N LEU A 175 6.71 -10.42 -15.95
CA LEU A 175 6.67 -10.17 -14.51
C LEU A 175 7.54 -11.16 -13.71
N HIS A 176 8.67 -11.62 -14.27
CA HIS A 176 9.59 -12.56 -13.62
C HIS A 176 10.16 -12.07 -12.28
N TYR A 177 10.16 -10.77 -12.06
CA TYR A 177 10.70 -10.11 -10.86
C TYR A 177 9.66 -9.87 -9.76
N ASN A 178 8.41 -10.35 -9.92
CA ASN A 178 7.36 -10.10 -8.94
C ASN A 178 7.70 -10.69 -7.56
N THR A 179 7.05 -10.16 -6.52
CA THR A 179 7.31 -10.55 -5.12
C THR A 179 7.07 -12.04 -4.89
N SER A 180 6.04 -12.61 -5.52
CA SER A 180 5.69 -14.02 -5.42
C SER A 180 6.82 -14.93 -5.90
N LYS A 181 7.42 -14.63 -7.07
CA LYS A 181 8.56 -15.40 -7.61
C LYS A 181 9.82 -15.22 -6.77
N ARG A 182 10.08 -14.01 -6.27
CA ARG A 182 11.24 -13.77 -5.39
C ARG A 182 11.13 -14.55 -4.09
N LEU A 183 9.96 -14.56 -3.47
CA LEU A 183 9.71 -15.31 -2.23
C LEU A 183 9.84 -16.81 -2.49
N ASN A 184 9.23 -17.32 -3.56
CA ASN A 184 9.34 -18.72 -3.96
C ASN A 184 10.80 -19.16 -4.15
N ASN A 185 11.57 -18.36 -4.88
CA ASN A 185 12.99 -18.61 -5.10
C ASN A 185 13.79 -18.57 -3.79
N GLY A 186 13.39 -17.71 -2.84
CA GLY A 186 13.97 -17.68 -1.50
C GLY A 186 13.75 -18.98 -0.75
N PHE A 187 12.57 -19.58 -0.79
CA PHE A 187 12.28 -20.87 -0.16
C PHE A 187 13.14 -21.99 -0.78
N ILE A 188 13.22 -22.04 -2.11
CA ILE A 188 14.02 -23.06 -2.81
C ILE A 188 15.51 -22.90 -2.47
N ARG A 189 16.05 -21.67 -2.45
CA ARG A 189 17.45 -21.41 -2.09
C ARG A 189 17.78 -21.78 -0.66
N ASN A 190 16.79 -21.72 0.24
CA ASN A 190 16.93 -22.16 1.61
C ASN A 190 16.75 -23.69 1.77
N GLY A 191 16.70 -24.44 0.68
CA GLY A 191 16.67 -25.90 0.70
C GLY A 191 15.29 -26.51 0.97
N HIS A 192 14.20 -25.74 0.82
CA HIS A 192 12.85 -26.26 0.99
C HIS A 192 12.30 -26.86 -0.30
N ASN A 193 11.43 -27.87 -0.15
CA ASN A 193 10.69 -28.47 -1.27
C ASN A 193 9.40 -27.69 -1.48
N VAL A 194 9.27 -26.98 -2.61
CA VAL A 194 8.18 -26.04 -2.86
C VAL A 194 7.29 -26.49 -4.00
N LEU A 195 6.01 -26.69 -3.70
CA LEU A 195 4.96 -26.85 -4.71
C LEU A 195 4.26 -25.49 -4.90
N THR A 196 4.07 -25.06 -6.16
CA THR A 196 3.47 -23.77 -6.49
C THR A 196 2.11 -23.92 -7.14
N ILE A 197 1.15 -23.06 -6.74
CA ILE A 197 -0.13 -22.89 -7.41
C ILE A 197 -0.27 -21.41 -7.78
N SER A 198 -0.44 -21.13 -9.08
CA SER A 198 -0.74 -19.78 -9.57
C SER A 198 -2.26 -19.63 -9.72
N ASP A 199 -2.89 -19.02 -8.72
CA ASP A 199 -4.34 -18.90 -8.61
C ASP A 199 -4.99 -18.27 -9.86
N ARG A 200 -4.54 -17.07 -10.24
CA ARG A 200 -5.12 -16.33 -11.37
C ARG A 200 -4.78 -16.92 -12.73
N ASP A 201 -3.65 -17.61 -12.85
CA ASP A 201 -3.31 -18.31 -14.10
C ASP A 201 -4.21 -19.53 -14.28
N ILE A 202 -4.49 -20.28 -13.17
CA ILE A 202 -5.44 -21.40 -13.20
C ILE A 202 -6.85 -20.91 -13.54
N ILE A 203 -7.36 -19.90 -12.86
CA ILE A 203 -8.67 -19.31 -13.15
C ILE A 203 -8.79 -18.91 -14.62
N ASN A 204 -7.76 -18.30 -15.16
CA ASN A 204 -7.80 -17.84 -16.55
C ASN A 204 -7.78 -18.99 -17.56
N ASN A 205 -7.04 -20.07 -17.28
CA ASN A 205 -6.80 -21.15 -18.22
C ASN A 205 -7.86 -22.28 -18.18
N TYR A 206 -8.57 -22.42 -17.03
CA TYR A 206 -9.47 -23.55 -16.79
C TYR A 206 -10.94 -23.15 -16.67
N LYS A 207 -11.34 -22.04 -17.28
CA LYS A 207 -12.75 -21.66 -17.43
C LYS A 207 -13.49 -22.68 -18.31
N SER A 208 -14.69 -23.06 -17.91
CA SER A 208 -15.54 -23.97 -18.64
C SER A 208 -17.01 -23.55 -18.55
N LEU A 209 -17.88 -24.15 -19.34
CA LEU A 209 -19.33 -23.93 -19.26
C LEU A 209 -19.93 -24.29 -17.90
N LYS A 210 -19.29 -25.18 -17.13
CA LYS A 210 -19.69 -25.58 -15.78
C LYS A 210 -18.98 -24.80 -14.68
N ASP A 211 -17.92 -24.07 -15.02
CA ASP A 211 -17.13 -23.23 -14.11
C ASP A 211 -16.68 -21.97 -14.86
N ILE A 212 -17.62 -21.08 -15.08
CA ILE A 212 -17.43 -19.85 -15.87
C ILE A 212 -16.30 -18.98 -15.29
N ASN A 213 -16.15 -19.01 -13.97
CA ASN A 213 -15.14 -18.23 -13.27
C ASN A 213 -13.81 -18.97 -13.08
N GLY A 214 -13.73 -20.27 -13.34
CA GLY A 214 -12.53 -21.10 -13.13
C GLY A 214 -12.18 -21.33 -11.66
N THR A 215 -13.05 -20.90 -10.73
CA THR A 215 -12.78 -20.95 -9.29
C THR A 215 -12.95 -22.35 -8.72
N LYS A 216 -13.91 -23.13 -9.21
CA LYS A 216 -14.14 -24.51 -8.75
C LYS A 216 -12.92 -25.38 -8.99
N PHE A 217 -12.35 -25.33 -10.20
CA PHE A 217 -11.15 -26.07 -10.55
C PHE A 217 -9.95 -25.66 -9.66
N LEU A 218 -9.82 -24.37 -9.35
CA LEU A 218 -8.79 -23.87 -8.44
C LEU A 218 -8.92 -24.47 -7.04
N GLN A 219 -10.15 -24.49 -6.46
CA GLN A 219 -10.39 -25.06 -5.14
C GLN A 219 -10.06 -26.56 -5.11
N GLU A 220 -10.57 -27.31 -6.10
CA GLU A 220 -10.29 -28.76 -6.23
C GLU A 220 -8.79 -29.03 -6.36
N THR A 221 -8.09 -28.26 -7.19
CA THR A 221 -6.63 -28.38 -7.37
C THR A 221 -5.90 -28.10 -6.06
N THR A 222 -6.31 -27.09 -5.31
CA THR A 222 -5.72 -26.73 -4.02
C THR A 222 -5.89 -27.86 -3.00
N ILE A 223 -7.12 -28.35 -2.85
CA ILE A 223 -7.43 -29.46 -1.90
C ILE A 223 -6.64 -30.73 -2.28
N ASN A 224 -6.62 -31.08 -3.56
CA ASN A 224 -5.89 -32.27 -4.02
C ASN A 224 -4.38 -32.11 -3.82
N SER A 225 -3.84 -30.92 -4.04
CA SER A 225 -2.44 -30.62 -3.80
C SER A 225 -2.07 -30.75 -2.31
N ILE A 226 -2.92 -30.27 -1.42
CA ILE A 226 -2.73 -30.43 0.04
C ILE A 226 -2.73 -31.92 0.43
N LYS A 227 -3.73 -32.69 -0.07
CA LYS A 227 -3.87 -34.13 0.23
C LYS A 227 -2.67 -34.95 -0.26
N ASN A 228 -2.20 -34.67 -1.47
CA ASN A 228 -1.14 -35.46 -2.11
C ASN A 228 0.25 -35.04 -1.68
N PHE A 229 0.53 -33.73 -1.63
CA PHE A 229 1.84 -33.19 -1.28
C PHE A 229 2.09 -33.20 0.23
N LYS A 230 1.03 -33.12 1.04
CA LYS A 230 1.09 -33.05 2.52
C LYS A 230 2.09 -32.00 3.00
N PRO A 231 1.84 -30.72 2.71
CA PRO A 231 2.77 -29.64 3.05
C PRO A 231 2.89 -29.48 4.57
N HIS A 232 4.08 -29.12 5.04
CA HIS A 232 4.30 -28.68 6.41
C HIS A 232 3.84 -27.23 6.62
N LEU A 233 3.81 -26.45 5.53
CA LEU A 233 3.45 -25.03 5.53
C LEU A 233 2.70 -24.68 4.24
N VAL A 234 1.58 -23.98 4.37
CA VAL A 234 0.85 -23.38 3.24
C VAL A 234 1.02 -21.86 3.33
N ILE A 235 1.47 -21.25 2.26
CA ILE A 235 1.66 -19.79 2.16
C ILE A 235 0.73 -19.24 1.10
N LEU A 236 -0.14 -18.31 1.50
CA LEU A 236 -1.06 -17.60 0.65
C LEU A 236 -0.53 -16.18 0.40
N GLY A 237 -0.20 -15.86 -0.85
CA GLY A 237 0.25 -14.53 -1.25
C GLY A 237 -0.68 -13.91 -2.28
N HIS A 238 -1.50 -12.94 -1.90
CA HIS A 238 -2.55 -12.39 -2.77
C HIS A 238 -3.45 -13.48 -3.40
N ALA A 239 -3.80 -14.48 -2.62
CA ALA A 239 -4.62 -15.61 -3.05
C ALA A 239 -6.11 -15.36 -2.71
N ASP A 240 -6.59 -14.21 -3.09
CA ASP A 240 -7.95 -13.71 -2.89
C ASP A 240 -9.05 -14.55 -3.57
N ALA A 241 -8.65 -15.43 -4.47
CA ALA A 241 -9.55 -16.37 -5.14
C ALA A 241 -9.71 -17.72 -4.41
N ILE A 242 -8.98 -17.97 -3.33
CA ILE A 242 -9.14 -19.16 -2.50
C ILE A 242 -10.28 -18.92 -1.50
N ASN A 243 -11.24 -19.84 -1.44
CA ASN A 243 -12.34 -19.75 -0.50
C ASN A 243 -11.88 -20.08 0.94
N ILE A 244 -12.57 -19.50 1.93
CA ILE A 244 -12.28 -19.74 3.36
C ILE A 244 -12.48 -21.22 3.74
N GLU A 245 -13.35 -21.93 3.03
CA GLU A 245 -13.68 -23.33 3.28
C GLU A 245 -12.68 -24.32 2.63
N THR A 246 -11.76 -23.80 1.79
CA THR A 246 -10.73 -24.60 1.12
C THR A 246 -9.50 -24.76 1.98
#